data_508c790433fd0fafec8fe2231ec5650d
#
_entry.id   508c790433fd0fafec8fe2231ec5650d
#
_cell.length_a   1.000
_cell.length_b   1.000
_cell.length_c   1.000
_cell.angle_alpha   90.00
_cell.angle_beta   90.00
_cell.angle_gamma   90.00
#
_symmetry.space_group_name_H-M   'P 1'
#
loop_
_entity.id
_entity.type
_entity.pdbx_description
1 polymer ?
#
loop_
_entity_poly.entity_id
_entity_poly.type
_entity_poly.pdbx_seq_one_letter_code
_entity_poly.pdbx_strand_id
1 'polypeptide(L)'
;SYLLIPLIVVSGYILIQARYERILLRIQNEVATGKLNITTEEVLNRVASSQRLGIIFLLMLMIFYILAIVNRKKFLHHATYMIGAIFTSIDPALDRMVGHWASANDVEPNFFIDYGSQLFALILLLALAIYQRSRKQSLQPVLIVIGIYVISFLA
;
A
#
# COMPACT_ATOMS: atom_id res chain seq x y z
N SER A 1 -17.01 -0.38 17.12
CA SER A 1 -15.72 -0.58 16.40
C SER A 1 -15.61 -1.94 15.71
N TYR A 2 -16.38 -2.97 16.06
CA TYR A 2 -16.32 -4.28 15.37
C TYR A 2 -16.90 -4.26 13.96
N LEU A 3 -17.76 -3.31 13.62
CA LEU A 3 -18.34 -3.13 12.27
C LEU A 3 -17.34 -2.53 11.27
N LEU A 4 -16.28 -1.87 11.75
CA LEU A 4 -15.29 -1.23 10.89
C LEU A 4 -14.44 -2.25 10.11
N ILE A 5 -14.11 -3.40 10.71
CA ILE A 5 -13.32 -4.45 10.05
C ILE A 5 -14.05 -5.00 8.81
N PRO A 6 -15.29 -5.52 8.93
CA PRO A 6 -16.01 -6.00 7.76
C PRO A 6 -16.27 -4.89 6.73
N LEU A 7 -16.47 -3.65 7.13
CA LEU A 7 -16.63 -2.53 6.22
C LEU A 7 -15.35 -2.25 5.42
N ILE A 8 -14.19 -2.28 6.05
CA ILE A 8 -12.89 -2.11 5.37
C ILE A 8 -12.65 -3.26 4.37
N VAL A 9 -12.95 -4.51 4.77
CA VAL A 9 -12.78 -5.67 3.89
C VAL A 9 -13.69 -5.58 2.68
N VAL A 10 -14.97 -5.30 2.90
CA VAL A 10 -15.96 -5.20 1.81
C VAL A 10 -15.64 -4.03 0.89
N SER A 11 -15.32 -2.84 1.43
CA SER A 11 -14.95 -1.69 0.61
C SER A 11 -13.63 -1.91 -0.14
N GLY A 12 -12.64 -2.53 0.49
CA GLY A 12 -11.39 -2.92 -0.16
C GLY A 12 -11.60 -3.92 -1.29
N TYR A 13 -12.44 -4.93 -1.09
CA TYR A 13 -12.81 -5.90 -2.13
C TYR A 13 -13.51 -5.22 -3.32
N ILE A 14 -14.50 -4.36 -3.05
CA ILE A 14 -15.20 -3.60 -4.09
C ILE A 14 -14.23 -2.73 -4.90
N LEU A 15 -13.29 -2.05 -4.23
CA LEU A 15 -12.28 -1.22 -4.88
C LEU A 15 -11.33 -2.05 -5.77
N ILE A 16 -10.93 -3.24 -5.31
CA ILE A 16 -10.10 -4.16 -6.09
C ILE A 16 -10.86 -4.63 -7.33
N GLN A 17 -12.12 -5.02 -7.21
CA GLN A 17 -12.97 -5.43 -8.33
C GLN A 17 -13.19 -4.30 -9.33
N ALA A 18 -13.56 -3.12 -8.88
CA ALA A 18 -13.76 -1.96 -9.74
C ALA A 18 -12.48 -1.52 -10.48
N ARG A 19 -11.30 -1.73 -9.86
CA ARG A 19 -10.01 -1.50 -10.50
C ARG A 19 -9.73 -2.56 -11.57
N TYR A 20 -10.02 -3.82 -11.27
CA TYR A 20 -9.87 -4.94 -12.21
C TYR A 20 -10.68 -4.72 -13.49
N GLU A 21 -11.96 -4.41 -13.37
CA GLU A 21 -12.83 -4.13 -14.51
C GLU A 21 -12.34 -2.94 -15.36
N ARG A 22 -11.90 -1.85 -14.69
CA ARG A 22 -11.36 -0.68 -15.41
C ARG A 22 -10.09 -1.00 -16.19
N ILE A 23 -9.19 -1.80 -15.63
CA ILE A 23 -7.95 -2.18 -16.29
C ILE A 23 -8.27 -3.08 -17.48
N LEU A 24 -9.16 -4.06 -17.32
CA LEU A 24 -9.60 -4.93 -18.42
C LEU A 24 -10.22 -4.13 -19.55
N LEU A 25 -11.16 -3.24 -19.27
CA LEU A 25 -11.83 -2.40 -20.28
C LEU A 25 -10.82 -1.51 -21.02
N ARG A 26 -9.87 -0.92 -20.28
CA ARG A 26 -8.82 -0.10 -20.90
C ARG A 26 -7.97 -0.92 -21.86
N ILE A 27 -7.48 -2.08 -21.43
CA ILE A 27 -6.64 -2.95 -22.25
C ILE A 27 -7.43 -3.45 -23.48
N GLN A 28 -8.69 -3.87 -23.31
CA GLN A 28 -9.54 -4.27 -24.42
C GLN A 28 -9.70 -3.15 -25.45
N ASN A 29 -9.91 -1.91 -25.01
CA ASN A 29 -10.00 -0.77 -25.89
C ASN A 29 -8.66 -0.45 -26.61
N GLU A 30 -7.54 -0.56 -25.92
CA GLU A 30 -6.20 -0.32 -26.49
C GLU A 30 -5.83 -1.41 -27.51
N VAL A 31 -6.22 -2.67 -27.29
CA VAL A 31 -6.06 -3.77 -28.25
C VAL A 31 -7.00 -3.58 -29.44
N ALA A 32 -8.27 -3.23 -29.21
CA ALA A 32 -9.25 -3.00 -30.27
C ALA A 32 -8.89 -1.81 -31.18
N THR A 33 -8.21 -0.81 -30.63
CA THR A 33 -7.72 0.35 -31.40
C THR A 33 -6.36 0.14 -32.06
N GLY A 34 -5.76 -1.06 -31.94
CA GLY A 34 -4.45 -1.39 -32.50
C GLY A 34 -3.26 -0.65 -31.86
N LYS A 35 -3.49 0.01 -30.73
CA LYS A 35 -2.43 0.73 -29.99
C LYS A 35 -1.51 -0.19 -29.21
N LEU A 36 -2.00 -1.39 -28.87
CA LEU A 36 -1.24 -2.39 -28.12
C LEU A 36 -1.32 -3.74 -28.86
N ASN A 37 -0.16 -4.21 -29.29
CA ASN A 37 0.03 -5.57 -29.84
C ASN A 37 0.56 -6.46 -28.69
N ILE A 38 -0.30 -6.76 -27.72
CA ILE A 38 0.05 -7.64 -26.60
C ILE A 38 -0.80 -8.90 -26.65
N THR A 39 -0.18 -10.00 -26.23
CA THR A 39 -0.86 -11.28 -26.10
C THR A 39 -1.82 -11.29 -24.90
N THR A 40 -2.83 -12.14 -24.96
CA THR A 40 -3.78 -12.30 -23.84
C THR A 40 -3.07 -12.67 -22.53
N GLU A 41 -1.96 -13.40 -22.60
CA GLU A 41 -1.13 -13.78 -21.46
C GLU A 41 -0.44 -12.56 -20.82
N GLU A 42 0.10 -11.66 -21.62
CA GLU A 42 0.71 -10.42 -21.11
C GLU A 42 -0.31 -9.49 -20.46
N VAL A 43 -1.53 -9.45 -21.01
CA VAL A 43 -2.65 -8.73 -20.39
C VAL A 43 -2.96 -9.27 -19.01
N LEU A 44 -3.13 -10.59 -18.90
CA LEU A 44 -3.41 -11.25 -17.63
C LEU A 44 -2.31 -11.02 -16.59
N ASN A 45 -1.05 -11.11 -17.00
CA ASN A 45 0.09 -10.88 -16.13
C ASN A 45 0.17 -9.43 -15.62
N ARG A 46 -0.11 -8.44 -16.47
CA ARG A 46 -0.15 -7.01 -16.05
C ARG A 46 -1.32 -6.74 -15.09
N VAL A 47 -2.48 -7.35 -15.34
CA VAL A 47 -3.63 -7.24 -14.44
C VAL A 47 -3.33 -7.92 -13.11
N ALA A 48 -2.77 -9.13 -13.12
CA ALA A 48 -2.44 -9.89 -11.92
C ALA A 48 -1.41 -9.15 -11.04
N SER A 49 -0.35 -8.59 -11.63
CA SER A 49 0.66 -7.84 -10.87
C SER A 49 0.08 -6.58 -10.21
N SER A 50 -0.80 -5.85 -10.91
CA SER A 50 -1.45 -4.66 -10.33
C SER A 50 -2.44 -5.00 -9.22
N GLN A 51 -3.07 -6.17 -9.25
CA GLN A 51 -3.97 -6.68 -8.22
C GLN A 51 -3.21 -7.16 -6.97
N ARG A 52 -2.06 -7.80 -7.17
CA ARG A 52 -1.20 -8.31 -6.10
C ARG A 52 -0.87 -7.23 -5.08
N LEU A 53 -0.41 -6.06 -5.53
CA LEU A 53 -0.11 -4.92 -4.66
C LEU A 53 -1.33 -4.46 -3.86
N GLY A 54 -2.51 -4.36 -4.51
CA GLY A 54 -3.74 -3.98 -3.83
C GLY A 54 -4.13 -4.94 -2.70
N ILE A 55 -3.97 -6.25 -2.93
CA ILE A 55 -4.23 -7.29 -1.93
C ILE A 55 -3.24 -7.20 -0.77
N ILE A 56 -1.95 -7.01 -1.06
CA ILE A 56 -0.90 -6.85 -0.04
C ILE A 56 -1.21 -5.65 0.86
N PHE A 57 -1.53 -4.48 0.30
CA PHE A 57 -1.89 -3.30 1.08
C PHE A 57 -3.15 -3.51 1.93
N LEU A 58 -4.16 -4.19 1.39
CA LEU A 58 -5.37 -4.53 2.16
C LEU A 58 -5.06 -5.45 3.35
N LEU A 59 -4.23 -6.47 3.14
CA LEU A 59 -3.78 -7.37 4.20
C LEU A 59 -2.96 -6.63 5.26
N MET A 60 -2.04 -5.77 4.87
CA MET A 60 -1.27 -4.94 5.81
C MET A 60 -2.19 -4.04 6.65
N LEU A 61 -3.13 -3.37 6.01
CA LEU A 61 -4.11 -2.52 6.70
C LEU A 61 -4.89 -3.31 7.74
N MET A 62 -5.37 -4.52 7.39
CA MET A 62 -6.06 -5.41 8.31
C MET A 62 -5.18 -5.84 9.48
N ILE A 63 -3.94 -6.25 9.22
CA ILE A 63 -2.99 -6.67 10.26
C ILE A 63 -2.75 -5.53 11.24
N PHE A 64 -2.42 -4.33 10.76
CA PHE A 64 -2.19 -3.18 11.63
C PHE A 64 -3.43 -2.78 12.43
N TYR A 65 -4.60 -2.84 11.83
CA TYR A 65 -5.85 -2.54 12.52
C TYR A 65 -6.15 -3.55 13.63
N ILE A 66 -5.96 -4.86 13.36
CA ILE A 66 -6.12 -5.91 14.36
C ILE A 66 -5.11 -5.70 15.50
N LEU A 67 -3.84 -5.46 15.19
CA LEU A 67 -2.80 -5.21 16.20
C LEU A 67 -3.13 -3.97 17.05
N ALA A 68 -3.66 -2.91 16.44
CA ALA A 68 -4.10 -1.72 17.15
C ALA A 68 -5.24 -2.03 18.12
N ILE A 69 -6.25 -2.81 17.71
CA ILE A 69 -7.36 -3.18 18.58
C ILE A 69 -6.91 -4.09 19.74
N VAL A 70 -6.10 -5.10 19.46
CA VAL A 70 -5.57 -6.02 20.50
C VAL A 70 -4.75 -5.23 21.53
N ASN A 71 -3.99 -4.24 21.10
CA ASN A 71 -3.15 -3.45 21.97
C ASN A 71 -3.82 -2.14 22.46
N ARG A 72 -5.13 -1.99 22.34
CA ARG A 72 -5.85 -0.74 22.69
C ARG A 72 -5.62 -0.21 24.11
N LYS A 73 -5.29 -1.09 25.04
CA LYS A 73 -4.98 -0.73 26.44
C LYS A 73 -3.56 -0.14 26.60
N LYS A 74 -2.67 -0.40 25.66
CA LYS A 74 -1.30 0.13 25.64
C LYS A 74 -1.23 1.27 24.62
N PHE A 75 -1.42 2.51 25.09
CA PHE A 75 -1.53 3.69 24.22
C PHE A 75 -0.45 3.79 23.14
N LEU A 76 0.83 3.60 23.52
CA LEU A 76 1.95 3.67 22.58
C LEU A 76 1.85 2.61 21.47
N HIS A 77 1.54 1.36 21.83
CA HIS A 77 1.39 0.27 20.87
C HIS A 77 0.23 0.54 19.92
N HIS A 78 -0.93 0.91 20.50
CA HIS A 78 -2.12 1.26 19.71
C HIS A 78 -1.83 2.37 18.71
N ALA A 79 -1.25 3.48 19.16
CA ALA A 79 -0.90 4.63 18.33
C ALA A 79 0.09 4.26 17.21
N THR A 80 1.12 3.47 17.52
CA THR A 80 2.12 3.04 16.53
C THR A 80 1.49 2.16 15.44
N TYR A 81 0.61 1.20 15.79
CA TYR A 81 -0.07 0.38 14.80
C TYR A 81 -1.09 1.18 13.97
N MET A 82 -1.76 2.18 14.58
CA MET A 82 -2.63 3.09 13.82
C MET A 82 -1.82 3.94 12.82
N ILE A 83 -0.63 4.40 13.18
CA ILE A 83 0.29 5.08 12.24
C ILE A 83 0.66 4.15 11.08
N GLY A 84 0.98 2.88 11.34
CA GLY A 84 1.23 1.88 10.30
C GLY A 84 0.03 1.73 9.35
N ALA A 85 -1.19 1.64 9.88
CA ALA A 85 -2.42 1.56 9.09
C ALA A 85 -2.64 2.80 8.22
N ILE A 86 -2.38 4.00 8.76
CA ILE A 86 -2.49 5.26 8.02
C ILE A 86 -1.48 5.29 6.86
N PHE A 87 -0.23 4.94 7.10
CA PHE A 87 0.78 4.90 6.03
C PHE A 87 0.40 3.91 4.93
N THR A 88 -0.08 2.72 5.27
CA THR A 88 -0.56 1.74 4.29
C THR A 88 -1.72 2.29 3.44
N SER A 89 -2.55 3.18 3.98
CA SER A 89 -3.65 3.79 3.24
C SER A 89 -3.20 4.94 2.35
N ILE A 90 -2.18 5.69 2.77
CA ILE A 90 -1.65 6.85 2.05
C ILE A 90 -0.73 6.43 0.90
N ASP A 91 0.02 5.35 1.07
CA ASP A 91 1.04 4.87 0.13
C ASP A 91 0.49 4.72 -1.31
N PRO A 92 -0.63 4.02 -1.57
CA PRO A 92 -1.19 3.93 -2.92
C PRO A 92 -1.68 5.26 -3.49
N ALA A 93 -2.01 6.24 -2.63
CA ALA A 93 -2.41 7.57 -3.07
C ALA A 93 -1.20 8.40 -3.50
N LEU A 94 -0.10 8.33 -2.74
CA LEU A 94 1.17 8.98 -3.08
C LEU A 94 1.75 8.41 -4.37
N ASP A 95 1.75 7.09 -4.55
CA ASP A 95 2.21 6.44 -5.78
C ASP A 95 1.48 6.97 -7.01
N ARG A 96 0.15 7.09 -6.93
CA ARG A 96 -0.63 7.64 -8.04
C ARG A 96 -0.30 9.10 -8.32
N MET A 97 -0.13 9.90 -7.26
CA MET A 97 0.21 11.30 -7.39
C MET A 97 1.58 11.48 -8.05
N VAL A 98 2.58 10.71 -7.60
CA VAL A 98 3.93 10.72 -8.17
C VAL A 98 3.92 10.20 -9.62
N GLY A 99 3.21 9.11 -9.90
CA GLY A 99 3.08 8.55 -11.24
C GLY A 99 2.41 9.51 -12.22
N HIS A 100 1.33 10.20 -11.81
CA HIS A 100 0.70 11.23 -12.63
C HIS A 100 1.62 12.43 -12.87
N TRP A 101 2.34 12.86 -11.85
CA TRP A 101 3.30 13.97 -11.99
C TRP A 101 4.44 13.59 -12.95
N ALA A 102 5.01 12.40 -12.81
CA ALA A 102 6.08 11.91 -13.69
C ALA A 102 5.61 11.80 -15.14
N SER A 103 4.41 11.24 -15.37
CA SER A 103 3.81 11.16 -16.70
C SER A 103 3.52 12.52 -17.32
N ALA A 104 3.11 13.51 -16.52
CA ALA A 104 2.85 14.88 -17.00
C ALA A 104 4.12 15.68 -17.36
N ASN A 105 5.27 15.25 -16.84
CA ASN A 105 6.57 15.90 -17.08
C ASN A 105 7.52 15.04 -17.93
N ASP A 106 7.03 14.00 -18.59
CA ASP A 106 7.81 13.05 -19.41
C ASP A 106 9.04 12.48 -18.68
N VAL A 107 8.90 12.26 -17.35
CA VAL A 107 9.96 11.67 -16.54
C VAL A 107 9.93 10.15 -16.71
N GLU A 108 11.06 9.60 -17.12
CA GLU A 108 11.18 8.13 -17.24
C GLU A 108 11.01 7.42 -15.90
N PRO A 109 10.36 6.25 -15.89
CA PRO A 109 10.25 5.41 -14.70
C PRO A 109 11.64 5.15 -14.10
N ASN A 110 11.77 5.40 -12.80
CA ASN A 110 13.00 5.14 -12.07
C ASN A 110 12.66 4.65 -10.66
N PHE A 111 13.67 4.09 -9.98
CA PHE A 111 13.50 3.53 -8.64
C PHE A 111 12.78 4.47 -7.65
N PHE A 112 13.04 5.77 -7.72
CA PHE A 112 12.41 6.74 -6.81
C PHE A 112 10.94 7.03 -7.15
N ILE A 113 10.55 6.89 -8.42
CA ILE A 113 9.15 7.01 -8.83
C ILE A 113 8.38 5.77 -8.42
N ASP A 114 8.98 4.59 -8.58
CA ASP A 114 8.31 3.32 -8.34
C ASP A 114 8.19 2.99 -6.84
N TYR A 115 9.17 3.40 -6.03
CA TYR A 115 9.25 3.03 -4.61
C TYR A 115 9.32 4.22 -3.65
N GLY A 116 9.21 5.44 -4.14
CA GLY A 116 9.43 6.67 -3.36
C GLY A 116 8.46 6.82 -2.19
N SER A 117 7.20 6.45 -2.36
CA SER A 117 6.19 6.49 -1.30
C SER A 117 6.52 5.52 -0.16
N GLN A 118 6.93 4.30 -0.49
CA GLN A 118 7.31 3.27 0.49
C GLN A 118 8.61 3.65 1.22
N LEU A 119 9.60 4.19 0.50
CA LEU A 119 10.83 4.71 1.10
C LEU A 119 10.53 5.86 2.05
N PHE A 120 9.64 6.78 1.66
CA PHE A 120 9.22 7.87 2.51
C PHE A 120 8.55 7.37 3.80
N ALA A 121 7.65 6.41 3.70
CA ALA A 121 7.02 5.77 4.86
C ALA A 121 8.07 5.11 5.78
N LEU A 122 9.04 4.38 5.21
CA LEU A 122 10.13 3.75 5.98
C LEU A 122 11.01 4.79 6.69
N ILE A 123 11.34 5.90 6.05
CA ILE A 123 12.11 7.00 6.67
C ILE A 123 11.36 7.57 7.88
N LEU A 124 10.05 7.80 7.74
CA LEU A 124 9.22 8.30 8.85
C LEU A 124 9.11 7.27 9.99
N LEU A 125 8.98 5.98 9.67
CA LEU A 125 8.96 4.92 10.69
C LEU A 125 10.31 4.80 11.42
N LEU A 126 11.44 4.96 10.72
CA LEU A 126 12.77 5.00 11.32
C LEU A 126 12.93 6.23 12.23
N ALA A 127 12.46 7.40 11.79
CA ALA A 127 12.46 8.60 12.62
C ALA A 127 11.62 8.40 13.90
N LEU A 128 10.46 7.75 13.78
CA LEU A 128 9.62 7.38 14.93
C LEU A 128 10.35 6.41 15.87
N ALA A 129 11.09 5.43 15.33
CA ALA A 129 11.88 4.50 16.13
C ALA A 129 12.99 5.22 16.92
N ILE A 130 13.70 6.14 16.27
CA ILE A 130 14.73 6.97 16.91
C ILE A 130 14.12 7.83 18.02
N TYR A 131 12.96 8.45 17.75
CA TYR A 131 12.23 9.25 18.74
C TYR A 131 11.80 8.41 19.95
N GLN A 132 11.20 7.23 19.72
CA GLN A 132 10.81 6.33 20.82
C GLN A 132 12.01 5.86 21.63
N ARG A 133 13.14 5.56 20.97
CA ARG A 133 14.41 5.21 21.65
C ARG A 133 14.93 6.34 22.54
N SER A 134 14.92 7.57 22.05
CA SER A 134 15.37 8.74 22.82
C SER A 134 14.51 8.98 24.07
N ARG A 135 13.23 8.61 24.01
CA ARG A 135 12.27 8.67 25.12
C ARG A 135 12.28 7.44 26.02
N LYS A 136 13.20 6.49 25.81
CA LYS A 136 13.27 5.20 26.53
C LYS A 136 11.95 4.41 26.49
N GLN A 137 11.19 4.57 25.42
CA GLN A 137 9.94 3.86 25.19
C GLN A 137 10.19 2.51 24.51
N SER A 138 9.18 1.62 24.55
CA SER A 138 9.27 0.32 23.90
C SER A 138 9.39 0.47 22.38
N LEU A 139 10.41 -0.10 21.78
CA LEU A 139 10.61 -0.14 20.33
C LEU A 139 9.86 -1.26 19.65
N GLN A 140 9.36 -2.24 20.42
CA GLN A 140 8.71 -3.43 19.87
C GLN A 140 7.61 -3.11 18.83
N PRO A 141 6.64 -2.19 19.08
CA PRO A 141 5.58 -1.96 18.11
C PRO A 141 6.08 -1.33 16.80
N VAL A 142 7.04 -0.40 16.86
CA VAL A 142 7.55 0.23 15.64
C VAL A 142 8.41 -0.73 14.82
N LEU A 143 9.17 -1.62 15.47
CA LEU A 143 9.94 -2.65 14.77
C LEU A 143 9.04 -3.67 14.06
N ILE A 144 7.89 -4.03 14.65
CA ILE A 144 6.89 -4.87 14.00
C ILE A 144 6.34 -4.17 12.75
N VAL A 145 6.00 -2.88 12.84
CA VAL A 145 5.50 -2.11 11.70
C VAL A 145 6.56 -2.05 10.59
N ILE A 146 7.80 -1.71 10.90
CA ILE A 146 8.91 -1.71 9.95
C ILE A 146 9.10 -3.09 9.31
N GLY A 147 9.08 -4.15 10.10
CA GLY A 147 9.22 -5.53 9.59
C GLY A 147 8.14 -5.89 8.58
N ILE A 148 6.88 -5.55 8.85
CA ILE A 148 5.77 -5.78 7.92
C ILE A 148 5.95 -4.98 6.62
N TYR A 149 6.39 -3.71 6.71
CA TYR A 149 6.70 -2.89 5.53
C TYR A 149 7.84 -3.46 4.70
N VAL A 150 8.92 -3.91 5.32
CA VAL A 150 10.04 -4.54 4.61
C VAL A 150 9.61 -5.83 3.91
N ILE A 151 8.79 -6.66 4.58
CA ILE A 151 8.26 -7.89 3.97
C ILE A 151 7.38 -7.55 2.78
N SER A 152 6.52 -6.53 2.88
CA SER A 152 5.67 -6.12 1.75
C SER A 152 6.45 -5.56 0.56
N PHE A 153 7.61 -4.97 0.81
CA PHE A 153 8.51 -4.48 -0.23
C PHE A 153 9.21 -5.63 -1.00
N LEU A 154 9.45 -6.76 -0.32
CA LEU A 154 10.10 -7.93 -0.90
C LEU A 154 9.11 -8.89 -1.59
N ALA A 155 7.79 -8.76 -1.36
CA ALA A 155 6.74 -9.63 -1.88
C ALA A 155 6.17 -9.17 -3.22
#